data_3d1369dc5c1c58d2afb08df9dede1ed6
#
_entry.id   3d1369dc5c1c58d2afb08df9dede1ed6
#
_cell.length_a   1.000
_cell.length_b   1.000
_cell.length_c   1.000
_cell.angle_alpha   90.00
_cell.angle_beta   90.00
_cell.angle_gamma   90.00
#
_symmetry.space_group_name_H-M   'P 1'
#
loop_
_entity.id
_entity.type
_entity.pdbx_description
1 polymer ?
#
loop_
_entity_poly.entity_id
_entity_poly.type
_entity_poly.pdbx_seq_one_letter_code
_entity_poly.pdbx_strand_id
1 'polypeptide(L)'
;MSKSEKKVLKSMAENNEKKGVDLSSLTELDFTPNWDNKKSKSENLKTKVQTRKFKAPISKELNRVKPKFFNLYQLVITPDTKVLSKLKNQIRKTGISYSMDEISSTISSKLERIQIKIEHLEDKKEERFYETNFDGFIFNTKRKAIEHIMNKGLSSIVTIYNETNGTPNGNYITILKCPITDKLLPPKSFHNFKDIVNEHLISNKISNNYENYVAKLVVVDDLDTINLWKETPLSKSVYCLKKYENNEKKFSSLESLSNYIEVLKTDQFIKSHKFITVREGNVMNLEKDLITYMEDFMKSSNKWKKDLFFNILINLKKSGFHIFKYGVKNHLYATGIKPKSIQLSGLSDICVKITKLINSTKAMKKGEVLNSIGSQKVKKDFILNELKWLVREGYVREFSNGTITVN
;
A
#
# COMPACT_ATOMS: atom_id res chain seq x y z
N MET A 1 -12.22 42.96 11.41
CA MET A 1 -11.19 41.88 11.49
C MET A 1 -9.88 42.43 12.02
N SER A 2 -9.47 41.95 13.20
CA SER A 2 -8.26 42.45 13.87
C SER A 2 -6.98 41.89 13.24
N LYS A 3 -5.86 42.58 13.47
CA LYS A 3 -4.53 42.14 12.97
C LYS A 3 -4.14 40.73 13.48
N SER A 4 -4.71 40.26 14.58
CA SER A 4 -4.51 38.92 15.16
C SER A 4 -5.22 37.82 14.35
N GLU A 5 -6.40 38.06 13.83
CA GLU A 5 -7.17 37.08 13.03
C GLU A 5 -6.52 36.84 11.65
N LYS A 6 -5.91 37.88 11.05
CA LYS A 6 -5.16 37.73 9.81
C LYS A 6 -3.86 36.93 9.98
N LYS A 7 -3.26 36.95 11.19
CA LYS A 7 -2.03 36.20 11.49
C LYS A 7 -2.34 34.69 11.69
N VAL A 8 -3.49 34.39 12.30
CA VAL A 8 -3.96 32.99 12.50
C VAL A 8 -4.38 32.35 11.17
N LEU A 9 -5.07 33.11 10.30
CA LEU A 9 -5.45 32.61 8.98
C LEU A 9 -4.22 32.37 8.08
N LYS A 10 -3.18 33.18 8.19
CA LYS A 10 -1.93 33.00 7.44
C LYS A 10 -1.12 31.80 7.93
N SER A 11 -1.09 31.52 9.24
CA SER A 11 -0.44 30.33 9.80
C SER A 11 -1.20 29.02 9.49
N MET A 12 -2.54 29.08 9.31
CA MET A 12 -3.33 27.93 8.88
C MET A 12 -3.19 27.66 7.38
N ALA A 13 -2.99 28.67 6.56
CA ALA A 13 -2.72 28.49 5.13
C ALA A 13 -1.31 27.90 4.87
N GLU A 14 -0.30 28.34 5.64
CA GLU A 14 1.07 27.82 5.52
C GLU A 14 1.22 26.36 6.05
N ASN A 15 0.34 25.90 6.95
CA ASN A 15 0.33 24.52 7.42
C ASN A 15 -0.40 23.53 6.50
N ASN A 16 -1.23 23.99 5.58
CA ASN A 16 -1.89 23.14 4.60
C ASN A 16 -1.08 22.90 3.31
N GLU A 17 -0.07 23.71 3.03
CA GLU A 17 0.83 23.50 1.88
C GLU A 17 1.97 22.50 2.16
N LYS A 18 2.20 22.06 3.41
CA LYS A 18 3.27 21.14 3.80
C LYS A 18 2.86 19.68 3.96
N LYS A 19 1.69 19.27 3.50
CA LYS A 19 1.34 17.85 3.31
C LYS A 19 1.34 17.45 1.83
N GLY A 20 2.21 18.02 1.03
CA GLY A 20 2.66 17.40 -0.19
C GLY A 20 3.44 16.14 0.19
N VAL A 21 2.95 14.98 -0.29
CA VAL A 21 3.70 13.71 -0.23
C VAL A 21 5.11 14.02 -0.70
N ASP A 22 6.09 13.82 0.19
CA ASP A 22 7.50 14.03 -0.12
C ASP A 22 7.90 13.08 -1.25
N LEU A 23 7.94 13.61 -2.47
CA LEU A 23 8.34 12.89 -3.68
C LEU A 23 9.86 12.79 -3.82
N SER A 24 10.63 13.31 -2.86
CA SER A 24 12.10 13.27 -2.90
C SER A 24 12.64 11.86 -2.80
N SER A 25 11.95 10.96 -2.07
CA SER A 25 12.31 9.53 -2.04
C SER A 25 12.12 8.81 -3.39
N LEU A 26 11.35 9.38 -4.30
CA LEU A 26 11.13 8.83 -5.65
C LEU A 26 12.12 9.38 -6.70
N THR A 27 12.91 10.39 -6.35
CA THR A 27 14.01 10.87 -7.22
C THR A 27 15.22 9.95 -7.16
N GLU A 28 15.34 9.11 -6.13
CA GLU A 28 16.39 8.11 -5.95
C GLU A 28 16.03 6.72 -6.50
N LEU A 29 15.27 6.62 -7.58
CA LEU A 29 15.40 5.45 -8.43
C LEU A 29 16.73 5.60 -9.18
N ASP A 30 17.81 5.44 -8.43
CA ASP A 30 19.16 5.45 -8.98
C ASP A 30 19.38 4.16 -9.77
N PHE A 31 19.07 4.22 -11.06
CA PHE A 31 19.48 3.23 -12.05
C PHE A 31 20.88 3.54 -12.59
N THR A 32 21.67 4.33 -11.83
CA THR A 32 23.07 4.52 -12.20
C THR A 32 23.78 3.18 -12.14
N PRO A 33 24.57 2.85 -13.16
CA PRO A 33 25.29 1.58 -13.19
C PRO A 33 26.23 1.47 -11.98
N ASN A 34 26.18 0.36 -11.27
CA ASN A 34 26.89 0.07 -10.02
C ASN A 34 28.44 0.07 -10.14
N TRP A 35 29.02 0.52 -11.27
CA TRP A 35 30.45 0.51 -11.52
C TRP A 35 31.18 1.78 -11.03
N ASP A 36 30.47 2.84 -10.69
CA ASP A 36 31.09 4.09 -10.18
C ASP A 36 31.50 4.01 -8.70
N ASN A 37 31.05 2.99 -7.94
CA ASN A 37 31.22 2.91 -6.49
C ASN A 37 32.19 1.83 -5.98
N LYS A 38 32.99 1.18 -6.84
CA LYS A 38 34.01 0.23 -6.36
C LYS A 38 35.41 0.72 -6.67
N LYS A 39 36.00 1.50 -5.75
CA LYS A 39 37.45 1.55 -5.61
C LYS A 39 37.94 0.17 -5.12
N SER A 40 38.72 -0.47 -5.94
CA SER A 40 39.33 -1.76 -5.79
C SER A 40 40.15 -1.92 -4.49
N LYS A 41 39.89 -2.97 -3.75
CA LYS A 41 40.95 -3.67 -3.00
C LYS A 41 41.13 -5.04 -3.65
N SER A 42 42.23 -5.20 -4.35
CA SER A 42 42.73 -6.47 -4.83
C SER A 42 43.39 -7.20 -3.67
N GLU A 43 42.87 -8.33 -3.28
CA GLU A 43 43.63 -9.33 -2.52
C GLU A 43 43.54 -10.68 -3.25
N ASN A 44 44.72 -11.12 -3.68
CA ASN A 44 44.96 -12.42 -4.23
C ASN A 44 44.78 -13.51 -3.19
N LEU A 45 43.89 -14.44 -3.41
CA LEU A 45 43.90 -15.74 -2.73
C LEU A 45 43.61 -16.84 -3.73
N LYS A 46 44.72 -17.49 -4.17
CA LYS A 46 44.71 -18.78 -4.85
C LYS A 46 44.25 -19.84 -3.85
N THR A 47 43.07 -20.43 -4.03
CA THR A 47 42.70 -21.63 -3.29
C THR A 47 42.21 -22.72 -4.23
N LYS A 48 42.88 -23.89 -4.06
CA LYS A 48 42.70 -25.13 -4.81
C LYS A 48 41.25 -25.62 -4.76
N VAL A 49 40.68 -25.93 -5.91
CA VAL A 49 39.39 -26.59 -6.09
C VAL A 49 39.54 -28.06 -5.66
N GLN A 50 38.97 -28.43 -4.54
CA GLN A 50 38.62 -29.81 -4.23
C GLN A 50 37.13 -30.01 -4.50
N THR A 51 36.83 -30.78 -5.52
CA THR A 51 35.47 -31.24 -5.85
C THR A 51 34.97 -32.22 -4.78
N ARG A 52 34.23 -31.73 -3.77
CA ARG A 52 33.40 -32.57 -2.90
C ARG A 52 31.98 -32.60 -3.48
N LYS A 53 31.54 -33.80 -3.91
CA LYS A 53 30.16 -34.08 -4.24
C LYS A 53 29.29 -33.87 -2.95
N PHE A 54 28.64 -32.73 -2.86
CA PHE A 54 27.64 -32.52 -1.84
C PHE A 54 26.37 -33.27 -2.23
N LYS A 55 26.05 -34.35 -1.50
CA LYS A 55 24.70 -34.89 -1.44
C LYS A 55 23.80 -33.79 -0.84
N ALA A 56 22.78 -33.38 -1.58
CA ALA A 56 21.79 -32.46 -1.09
C ALA A 56 21.16 -33.00 0.21
N PRO A 57 21.06 -32.22 1.28
CA PRO A 57 20.29 -32.65 2.43
C PRO A 57 18.83 -32.72 2.04
N ILE A 58 18.20 -33.87 2.32
CA ILE A 58 16.78 -34.10 2.23
C ILE A 58 16.12 -32.97 3.01
N SER A 59 15.46 -32.06 2.31
CA SER A 59 14.65 -31.02 2.93
C SER A 59 13.54 -31.72 3.71
N LYS A 60 13.66 -31.76 5.04
CA LYS A 60 12.52 -32.00 5.91
C LYS A 60 11.46 -30.97 5.52
N GLU A 61 10.37 -31.44 4.91
CA GLU A 61 9.17 -30.63 4.74
C GLU A 61 8.74 -30.18 6.15
N LEU A 62 9.12 -28.95 6.51
CA LEU A 62 8.43 -28.26 7.58
C LEU A 62 6.97 -28.21 7.15
N ASN A 63 6.10 -28.87 7.91
CA ASN A 63 4.65 -28.73 7.84
C ASN A 63 4.33 -27.24 8.00
N ARG A 64 4.37 -26.51 6.88
CA ARG A 64 3.90 -25.12 6.81
C ARG A 64 2.40 -25.18 6.98
N VAL A 65 1.92 -24.80 8.14
CA VAL A 65 0.51 -24.51 8.38
C VAL A 65 0.08 -23.55 7.27
N LYS A 66 -0.72 -24.04 6.32
CA LYS A 66 -1.28 -23.20 5.27
C LYS A 66 -2.12 -22.14 5.98
N PRO A 67 -1.88 -20.83 5.75
CA PRO A 67 -2.68 -19.80 6.39
C PRO A 67 -4.16 -20.03 6.05
N LYS A 68 -5.04 -19.85 7.04
CA LYS A 68 -6.50 -20.12 6.98
C LYS A 68 -7.21 -19.48 5.76
N PHE A 69 -6.60 -18.47 5.14
CA PHE A 69 -7.19 -17.65 4.07
C PHE A 69 -6.62 -17.95 2.68
N PHE A 70 -5.75 -18.93 2.50
CA PHE A 70 -5.05 -19.16 1.22
C PHE A 70 -5.97 -19.47 0.03
N ASN A 71 -7.22 -19.82 0.31
CA ASN A 71 -8.21 -20.20 -0.69
C ASN A 71 -9.36 -19.18 -0.81
N LEU A 72 -9.23 -17.95 -0.31
CA LEU A 72 -10.30 -16.96 -0.36
C LEU A 72 -10.04 -15.85 -1.39
N TYR A 73 -8.77 -15.49 -1.59
CA TYR A 73 -8.41 -14.34 -2.41
C TYR A 73 -7.32 -14.69 -3.44
N GLN A 74 -7.36 -13.99 -4.56
CA GLN A 74 -6.30 -13.93 -5.54
C GLN A 74 -5.57 -12.59 -5.42
N LEU A 75 -4.23 -12.62 -5.34
CA LEU A 75 -3.40 -11.42 -5.37
C LEU A 75 -2.70 -11.29 -6.71
N VAL A 76 -2.85 -10.13 -7.34
CA VAL A 76 -2.15 -9.75 -8.56
C VAL A 76 -1.23 -8.58 -8.26
N ILE A 77 0.08 -8.80 -8.38
CA ILE A 77 1.09 -7.77 -8.09
C ILE A 77 1.57 -7.17 -9.41
N THR A 78 1.45 -5.86 -9.52
CA THR A 78 1.87 -5.09 -10.69
C THR A 78 2.79 -3.96 -10.28
N PRO A 79 3.65 -3.45 -11.17
CA PRO A 79 4.45 -2.26 -10.87
C PRO A 79 3.53 -1.05 -10.74
N ASP A 80 3.87 -0.13 -9.84
CA ASP A 80 3.16 1.16 -9.74
C ASP A 80 3.28 1.92 -11.07
N THR A 81 2.20 2.55 -11.49
CA THR A 81 2.12 3.21 -12.80
C THR A 81 3.08 4.40 -12.92
N LYS A 82 3.28 5.16 -11.83
CA LYS A 82 4.21 6.31 -11.81
C LYS A 82 5.66 5.83 -11.87
N VAL A 83 5.99 4.78 -11.11
CA VAL A 83 7.33 4.16 -11.12
C VAL A 83 7.64 3.60 -12.50
N LEU A 84 6.70 2.87 -13.09
CA LEU A 84 6.87 2.31 -14.43
C LEU A 84 7.04 3.40 -15.50
N SER A 85 6.30 4.52 -15.40
CA SER A 85 6.45 5.66 -16.31
C SER A 85 7.82 6.33 -16.17
N LYS A 86 8.32 6.54 -14.95
CA LYS A 86 9.67 7.06 -14.70
C LYS A 86 10.74 6.14 -15.27
N LEU A 87 10.62 4.83 -15.04
CA LEU A 87 11.53 3.82 -15.61
C LEU A 87 11.56 3.88 -17.14
N LYS A 88 10.40 3.92 -17.79
CA LYS A 88 10.29 4.03 -19.26
C LYS A 88 10.99 5.28 -19.79
N ASN A 89 10.75 6.41 -19.14
CA ASN A 89 11.39 7.67 -19.53
C ASN A 89 12.91 7.62 -19.37
N GLN A 90 13.41 7.02 -18.29
CA GLN A 90 14.82 6.87 -18.02
C GLN A 90 15.51 5.98 -19.09
N ILE A 91 14.94 4.79 -19.39
CA ILE A 91 15.48 3.90 -20.41
C ILE A 91 15.53 4.60 -21.77
N ARG A 92 14.49 5.37 -22.16
CA ARG A 92 14.47 6.14 -23.39
C ARG A 92 15.51 7.27 -23.40
N LYS A 93 15.62 8.02 -22.28
CA LYS A 93 16.55 9.15 -22.18
C LYS A 93 18.00 8.73 -22.22
N THR A 94 18.35 7.64 -21.55
CA THR A 94 19.73 7.13 -21.48
C THR A 94 20.14 6.33 -22.71
N GLY A 95 19.20 5.60 -23.34
CA GLY A 95 19.48 4.65 -24.39
C GLY A 95 20.20 3.37 -23.92
N ILE A 96 20.43 3.25 -22.62
CA ILE A 96 21.11 2.10 -22.00
C ILE A 96 20.17 0.89 -21.97
N SER A 97 20.75 -0.29 -22.15
CA SER A 97 20.06 -1.57 -22.04
C SER A 97 20.13 -2.09 -20.60
N TYR A 98 18.97 -2.23 -19.95
CA TYR A 98 18.87 -2.72 -18.57
C TYR A 98 18.45 -4.18 -18.54
N SER A 99 19.04 -4.96 -17.62
CA SER A 99 18.59 -6.33 -17.37
C SER A 99 17.17 -6.34 -16.80
N MET A 100 16.31 -7.23 -17.31
CA MET A 100 14.96 -7.40 -16.78
C MET A 100 14.96 -7.90 -15.34
N ASP A 101 15.97 -8.69 -14.96
CA ASP A 101 16.16 -9.17 -13.59
C ASP A 101 16.49 -7.99 -12.64
N GLU A 102 17.37 -7.07 -13.08
CA GLU A 102 17.73 -5.86 -12.36
C GLU A 102 16.51 -4.93 -12.18
N ILE A 103 15.76 -4.68 -13.25
CA ILE A 103 14.52 -3.90 -13.21
C ILE A 103 13.53 -4.52 -12.23
N SER A 104 13.27 -5.81 -12.34
CA SER A 104 12.29 -6.51 -11.52
C SER A 104 12.72 -6.53 -10.04
N SER A 105 13.99 -6.78 -9.75
CA SER A 105 14.51 -6.77 -8.38
C SER A 105 14.43 -5.39 -7.76
N THR A 106 14.74 -4.33 -8.50
CA THR A 106 14.65 -2.94 -8.05
C THR A 106 13.20 -2.55 -7.74
N ILE A 107 12.25 -2.92 -8.60
CA ILE A 107 10.83 -2.63 -8.36
C ILE A 107 10.31 -3.45 -7.17
N SER A 108 10.66 -4.73 -7.06
CA SER A 108 10.18 -5.61 -5.98
C SER A 108 10.81 -5.33 -4.61
N SER A 109 11.84 -4.50 -4.54
CA SER A 109 12.58 -4.24 -3.29
C SER A 109 11.81 -3.36 -2.30
N LYS A 110 10.84 -2.56 -2.78
CA LYS A 110 10.05 -1.63 -1.96
C LYS A 110 8.57 -1.71 -2.31
N LEU A 111 7.70 -1.70 -1.28
CA LEU A 111 6.24 -1.74 -1.45
C LEU A 111 5.68 -0.53 -2.20
N GLU A 112 6.27 0.65 -2.02
CA GLU A 112 5.89 1.89 -2.72
C GLU A 112 5.99 1.81 -4.26
N ARG A 113 6.75 0.83 -4.77
CA ARG A 113 6.99 0.62 -6.21
C ARG A 113 6.04 -0.37 -6.86
N ILE A 114 5.18 -1.00 -6.07
CA ILE A 114 4.23 -2.00 -6.53
C ILE A 114 2.79 -1.63 -6.14
N GLN A 115 1.85 -2.20 -6.86
CA GLN A 115 0.43 -2.19 -6.53
C GLN A 115 -0.02 -3.63 -6.36
N ILE A 116 -0.76 -3.90 -5.30
CA ILE A 116 -1.32 -5.21 -5.01
C ILE A 116 -2.82 -5.13 -5.22
N LYS A 117 -3.34 -5.84 -6.22
CA LYS A 117 -4.76 -6.03 -6.42
C LYS A 117 -5.19 -7.28 -5.67
N ILE A 118 -6.18 -7.15 -4.80
CA ILE A 118 -6.81 -8.26 -4.09
C ILE A 118 -8.21 -8.44 -4.66
N GLU A 119 -8.55 -9.65 -5.07
CA GLU A 119 -9.86 -10.02 -5.58
C GLU A 119 -10.27 -11.37 -5.03
N HIS A 120 -11.59 -11.62 -4.93
CA HIS A 120 -12.09 -12.92 -4.55
C HIS A 120 -11.82 -13.94 -5.66
N LEU A 121 -11.64 -15.21 -5.29
CA LEU A 121 -11.47 -16.29 -6.24
C LEU A 121 -12.71 -16.46 -7.14
N GLU A 122 -12.54 -17.17 -8.27
CA GLU A 122 -13.59 -17.30 -9.29
C GLU A 122 -14.88 -17.92 -8.79
N ASP A 123 -14.81 -18.84 -7.85
CA ASP A 123 -15.96 -19.48 -7.18
C ASP A 123 -16.72 -18.52 -6.23
N LYS A 124 -16.11 -17.38 -5.87
CA LYS A 124 -16.64 -16.37 -4.95
C LYS A 124 -16.75 -14.98 -5.56
N LYS A 125 -16.89 -14.88 -6.87
CA LYS A 125 -16.96 -13.59 -7.62
C LYS A 125 -18.11 -12.67 -7.19
N GLU A 126 -19.13 -13.19 -6.52
CA GLU A 126 -20.23 -12.38 -5.98
C GLU A 126 -19.88 -11.69 -4.66
N GLU A 127 -18.91 -12.19 -3.93
CA GLU A 127 -18.43 -11.57 -2.71
C GLU A 127 -17.77 -10.21 -3.03
N ARG A 128 -17.90 -9.26 -2.10
CA ARG A 128 -17.43 -7.88 -2.27
C ARG A 128 -16.57 -7.47 -1.09
N PHE A 129 -15.71 -6.48 -1.34
CA PHE A 129 -15.05 -5.70 -0.30
C PHE A 129 -15.88 -4.46 -0.01
N TYR A 130 -15.83 -3.98 1.22
CA TYR A 130 -16.67 -2.89 1.71
C TYR A 130 -15.80 -1.79 2.31
N GLU A 131 -15.83 -0.60 1.69
CA GLU A 131 -15.09 0.59 2.11
C GLU A 131 -16.02 1.54 2.82
N THR A 132 -15.65 2.00 4.02
CA THR A 132 -16.38 3.00 4.79
C THR A 132 -16.10 4.40 4.27
N ASN A 133 -17.16 5.23 4.06
CA ASN A 133 -17.01 6.55 3.44
C ASN A 133 -16.38 7.60 4.37
N PHE A 134 -16.43 7.39 5.70
CA PHE A 134 -15.96 8.39 6.66
C PHE A 134 -14.44 8.37 6.87
N ASP A 135 -13.79 7.20 6.73
CA ASP A 135 -12.34 7.04 6.94
C ASP A 135 -11.64 6.21 5.85
N GLY A 136 -12.41 5.67 4.88
CA GLY A 136 -11.86 4.87 3.79
C GLY A 136 -11.32 3.51 4.22
N PHE A 137 -11.78 2.99 5.37
CA PHE A 137 -11.37 1.68 5.86
C PHE A 137 -12.05 0.54 5.08
N ILE A 138 -11.31 -0.52 4.74
CA ILE A 138 -11.78 -1.59 3.86
C ILE A 138 -11.88 -2.91 4.62
N PHE A 139 -13.04 -3.55 4.50
CA PHE A 139 -13.40 -4.81 5.14
C PHE A 139 -13.78 -5.87 4.12
N ASN A 140 -13.62 -7.13 4.50
CA ASN A 140 -14.02 -8.28 3.69
C ASN A 140 -15.52 -8.59 3.75
N THR A 141 -16.25 -8.06 4.74
CA THR A 141 -17.70 -8.25 4.90
C THR A 141 -18.42 -6.94 5.23
N LYS A 142 -19.67 -6.82 4.76
CA LYS A 142 -20.52 -5.65 5.03
C LYS A 142 -20.76 -5.46 6.54
N ARG A 143 -20.96 -6.57 7.26
CA ARG A 143 -21.19 -6.56 8.70
C ARG A 143 -20.03 -5.93 9.48
N LYS A 144 -18.78 -6.29 9.18
CA LYS A 144 -17.60 -5.69 9.83
C LYS A 144 -17.46 -4.20 9.52
N ALA A 145 -17.80 -3.77 8.28
CA ALA A 145 -17.83 -2.35 7.93
C ALA A 145 -18.87 -1.59 8.74
N ILE A 146 -20.06 -2.17 8.95
CA ILE A 146 -21.12 -1.57 9.78
C ILE A 146 -20.68 -1.50 11.26
N GLU A 147 -20.11 -2.57 11.81
CA GLU A 147 -19.56 -2.59 13.17
C GLU A 147 -18.50 -1.49 13.36
N HIS A 148 -17.65 -1.29 12.36
CA HIS A 148 -16.64 -0.23 12.40
C HIS A 148 -17.27 1.17 12.39
N ILE A 149 -18.29 1.40 11.56
CA ILE A 149 -19.05 2.66 11.54
C ILE A 149 -19.70 2.91 12.90
N MET A 150 -20.35 1.91 13.48
CA MET A 150 -21.02 2.04 14.77
C MET A 150 -20.03 2.34 15.90
N ASN A 151 -18.81 1.78 15.84
CA ASN A 151 -17.80 1.96 16.88
C ASN A 151 -17.00 3.26 16.74
N LYS A 152 -16.68 3.69 15.51
CA LYS A 152 -15.76 4.81 15.25
C LYS A 152 -16.35 5.95 14.43
N GLY A 153 -17.32 5.64 13.56
CA GLY A 153 -17.90 6.59 12.62
C GLY A 153 -19.24 7.17 13.03
N LEU A 154 -19.80 6.76 14.17
CA LEU A 154 -21.16 7.13 14.57
C LEU A 154 -21.38 8.65 14.59
N SER A 155 -20.46 9.40 15.18
CA SER A 155 -20.53 10.87 15.26
C SER A 155 -20.46 11.57 13.90
N SER A 156 -19.93 10.92 12.87
CA SER A 156 -19.84 11.48 11.51
C SER A 156 -21.14 11.32 10.72
N ILE A 157 -21.96 10.32 11.06
CA ILE A 157 -23.16 9.95 10.30
C ILE A 157 -24.46 10.24 11.04
N VAL A 158 -24.43 10.42 12.37
CA VAL A 158 -25.60 10.54 13.25
C VAL A 158 -25.51 11.80 14.10
N THR A 159 -26.66 12.45 14.26
CA THR A 159 -26.90 13.44 15.31
C THR A 159 -27.67 12.76 16.45
N ILE A 160 -27.18 12.91 17.67
CA ILE A 160 -27.81 12.31 18.87
C ILE A 160 -28.60 13.39 19.55
N TYR A 161 -29.89 13.16 19.71
CA TYR A 161 -30.80 14.01 20.49
C TYR A 161 -31.17 13.28 21.77
N ASN A 162 -31.18 13.98 22.90
CA ASN A 162 -31.67 13.46 24.15
C ASN A 162 -33.13 13.90 24.33
N GLU A 163 -34.06 12.97 24.17
CA GLU A 163 -35.45 13.18 24.50
C GLU A 163 -35.64 12.84 25.98
N THR A 164 -36.19 13.77 26.77
CA THR A 164 -36.53 13.52 28.17
C THR A 164 -37.86 12.78 28.22
N ASN A 165 -37.81 11.51 28.55
CA ASN A 165 -39.00 10.71 28.89
C ASN A 165 -39.19 10.82 30.40
N GLY A 166 -40.25 11.42 30.87
CA GLY A 166 -40.70 11.49 32.25
C GLY A 166 -39.85 10.84 33.37
N THR A 167 -40.27 10.94 34.56
CA THR A 167 -39.61 10.29 35.72
C THR A 167 -39.94 8.80 35.78
N PRO A 168 -39.03 7.93 36.27
CA PRO A 168 -39.27 6.50 36.39
C PRO A 168 -40.46 6.21 37.32
N ASN A 169 -41.54 5.64 36.78
CA ASN A 169 -42.69 5.20 37.58
C ASN A 169 -42.53 3.73 37.97
N GLY A 170 -42.54 3.44 39.27
CA GLY A 170 -42.48 2.07 39.78
C GLY A 170 -41.94 1.97 41.22
N ASN A 171 -42.19 0.84 41.86
CA ASN A 171 -41.61 0.53 43.17
C ASN A 171 -40.25 -0.18 42.94
N TYR A 172 -39.18 0.59 43.01
CA TYR A 172 -37.81 0.06 42.90
C TYR A 172 -37.21 -0.03 44.31
N ILE A 173 -36.65 -1.23 44.61
CA ILE A 173 -35.99 -1.53 45.90
C ILE A 173 -34.51 -1.32 45.80
N THR A 174 -33.95 -1.48 44.59
CA THR A 174 -32.53 -1.32 44.32
C THR A 174 -32.31 -0.63 42.99
N ILE A 175 -31.23 0.12 42.88
CA ILE A 175 -30.71 0.73 41.65
C ILE A 175 -29.23 0.36 41.50
N LEU A 176 -28.62 0.72 40.39
CA LEU A 176 -27.19 0.44 40.13
C LEU A 176 -26.43 1.78 40.05
N LYS A 177 -25.17 1.75 40.47
CA LYS A 177 -24.25 2.89 40.39
C LYS A 177 -23.01 2.52 39.62
N CYS A 178 -22.60 3.38 38.72
CA CYS A 178 -21.34 3.22 37.99
C CYS A 178 -20.16 3.56 38.92
N PRO A 179 -19.19 2.66 39.13
CA PRO A 179 -18.04 2.93 40.01
C PRO A 179 -17.03 3.93 39.40
N ILE A 180 -17.15 4.28 38.13
CA ILE A 180 -16.23 5.17 37.43
C ILE A 180 -16.73 6.61 37.39
N THR A 181 -18.05 6.79 37.17
CA THR A 181 -18.66 8.10 36.93
C THR A 181 -19.63 8.52 38.02
N ASP A 182 -19.86 7.66 39.01
CA ASP A 182 -20.87 7.80 40.08
C ASP A 182 -22.31 7.97 39.57
N LYS A 183 -22.56 7.83 38.26
CA LYS A 183 -23.91 7.95 37.69
C LYS A 183 -24.80 6.82 38.16
N LEU A 184 -26.01 7.22 38.59
CA LEU A 184 -27.06 6.28 38.96
C LEU A 184 -27.69 5.69 37.70
N LEU A 185 -27.85 4.37 37.68
CA LEU A 185 -28.40 3.59 36.60
C LEU A 185 -29.60 2.81 37.06
N PRO A 186 -30.58 2.52 36.18
CA PRO A 186 -31.76 1.74 36.57
C PRO A 186 -31.39 0.33 37.01
N PRO A 187 -32.31 -0.39 37.69
CA PRO A 187 -32.12 -1.80 38.03
C PRO A 187 -32.09 -2.66 36.78
N LYS A 188 -31.46 -3.85 36.85
CA LYS A 188 -31.33 -4.79 35.70
C LYS A 188 -32.71 -5.19 35.12
N SER A 189 -33.77 -5.17 35.90
CA SER A 189 -35.16 -5.47 35.48
C SER A 189 -35.85 -4.33 34.71
N PHE A 190 -35.19 -3.18 34.57
CA PHE A 190 -35.77 -2.05 33.87
C PHE A 190 -35.81 -2.31 32.36
N HIS A 191 -36.93 -2.06 31.70
CA HIS A 191 -37.17 -2.44 30.29
C HIS A 191 -36.14 -1.93 29.29
N ASN A 192 -35.53 -0.76 29.52
CA ASN A 192 -34.50 -0.17 28.67
C ASN A 192 -33.07 -0.23 29.29
N PHE A 193 -32.84 -1.12 30.26
CA PHE A 193 -31.59 -1.18 31.00
C PHE A 193 -30.36 -1.31 30.07
N LYS A 194 -30.43 -2.22 29.08
CA LYS A 194 -29.35 -2.46 28.14
C LYS A 194 -28.99 -1.23 27.32
N ASP A 195 -29.99 -0.49 26.85
CA ASP A 195 -29.78 0.70 26.03
C ASP A 195 -29.18 1.85 26.87
N ILE A 196 -29.65 2.06 28.08
CA ILE A 196 -29.12 3.07 29.01
C ILE A 196 -27.67 2.79 29.39
N VAL A 197 -27.33 1.51 29.62
CA VAL A 197 -25.95 1.12 29.94
C VAL A 197 -25.04 1.29 28.72
N ASN A 198 -25.46 0.87 27.52
CA ASN A 198 -24.68 1.06 26.29
C ASN A 198 -24.45 2.54 25.98
N GLU A 199 -25.48 3.38 26.13
CA GLU A 199 -25.39 4.83 26.00
C GLU A 199 -24.39 5.43 27.00
N HIS A 200 -24.41 4.98 28.22
CA HIS A 200 -23.48 5.41 29.25
C HIS A 200 -22.03 5.04 28.94
N LEU A 201 -21.80 3.82 28.43
CA LEU A 201 -20.48 3.35 27.96
C LEU A 201 -19.94 4.22 26.83
N ILE A 202 -20.77 4.51 25.84
CA ILE A 202 -20.41 5.32 24.66
C ILE A 202 -20.12 6.76 25.05
N SER A 203 -21.02 7.39 25.83
CA SER A 203 -20.91 8.80 26.25
C SER A 203 -19.66 9.08 27.07
N ASN A 204 -19.24 8.11 27.89
CA ASN A 204 -18.07 8.25 28.76
C ASN A 204 -16.83 7.58 28.21
N LYS A 205 -16.86 7.08 26.94
CA LYS A 205 -15.73 6.37 26.27
C LYS A 205 -15.13 5.23 27.09
N ILE A 206 -15.99 4.48 27.80
CA ILE A 206 -15.57 3.37 28.66
C ILE A 206 -15.35 2.15 27.77
N SER A 207 -14.10 1.71 27.60
CA SER A 207 -13.66 0.61 26.71
C SER A 207 -13.92 -0.79 27.29
N ASN A 208 -14.94 -1.01 28.09
CA ASN A 208 -15.26 -2.31 28.66
C ASN A 208 -16.30 -3.05 27.79
N ASN A 209 -16.18 -4.37 27.70
CA ASN A 209 -17.26 -5.19 27.16
C ASN A 209 -18.49 -5.06 28.09
N TYR A 210 -19.70 -5.01 27.49
CA TYR A 210 -20.97 -4.82 28.21
C TYR A 210 -21.12 -5.76 29.42
N GLU A 211 -20.86 -7.05 29.25
CA GLU A 211 -20.99 -8.05 30.32
C GLU A 211 -20.05 -7.79 31.50
N ASN A 212 -18.80 -7.48 31.19
CA ASN A 212 -17.77 -7.15 32.19
C ASN A 212 -18.08 -5.83 32.92
N TYR A 213 -18.72 -4.89 32.21
CA TYR A 213 -19.12 -3.63 32.82
C TYR A 213 -20.29 -3.82 33.75
N VAL A 214 -21.35 -4.52 33.31
CA VAL A 214 -22.55 -4.81 34.13
C VAL A 214 -22.20 -5.58 35.42
N ALA A 215 -21.17 -6.47 35.34
CA ALA A 215 -20.68 -7.19 36.51
C ALA A 215 -20.00 -6.28 37.57
N LYS A 216 -19.48 -5.12 37.16
CA LYS A 216 -18.77 -4.15 38.02
C LYS A 216 -19.68 -3.09 38.62
N LEU A 217 -20.95 -3.02 38.22
CA LEU A 217 -21.90 -2.06 38.74
C LEU A 217 -22.19 -2.35 40.22
N VAL A 218 -22.21 -1.30 41.03
CA VAL A 218 -22.50 -1.37 42.48
C VAL A 218 -24.00 -1.29 42.68
N VAL A 219 -24.54 -2.21 43.46
CA VAL A 219 -25.95 -2.20 43.86
C VAL A 219 -26.14 -1.17 44.99
N VAL A 220 -27.14 -0.32 44.86
CA VAL A 220 -27.51 0.69 45.85
C VAL A 220 -28.96 0.41 46.27
N ASP A 221 -29.17 0.25 47.57
CA ASP A 221 -30.45 -0.03 48.22
C ASP A 221 -30.93 1.12 49.18
N ASP A 222 -30.15 2.21 49.22
CA ASP A 222 -30.48 3.37 49.99
C ASP A 222 -31.72 4.11 49.45
N LEU A 223 -32.72 4.26 50.27
CA LEU A 223 -34.03 4.87 49.91
C LEU A 223 -33.92 6.30 49.44
N ASP A 224 -33.02 7.10 50.04
CA ASP A 224 -32.85 8.50 49.67
C ASP A 224 -32.21 8.61 48.28
N THR A 225 -31.23 7.78 48.01
CA THR A 225 -30.56 7.70 46.67
C THR A 225 -31.53 7.17 45.61
N ILE A 226 -32.38 6.19 45.93
CA ILE A 226 -33.42 5.68 45.03
C ILE A 226 -34.44 6.75 44.68
N ASN A 227 -34.88 7.53 45.68
CA ASN A 227 -35.83 8.62 45.46
C ASN A 227 -35.23 9.73 44.62
N LEU A 228 -33.99 10.11 44.87
CA LEU A 228 -33.25 11.05 44.04
C LEU A 228 -33.17 10.58 42.58
N TRP A 229 -32.88 9.28 42.35
CA TRP A 229 -32.89 8.72 41.01
C TRP A 229 -34.28 8.72 40.36
N LYS A 230 -35.37 8.47 41.13
CA LYS A 230 -36.73 8.53 40.62
C LYS A 230 -37.14 9.95 40.19
N GLU A 231 -36.63 10.98 40.83
CA GLU A 231 -36.88 12.37 40.49
C GLU A 231 -36.09 12.84 39.26
N THR A 232 -35.03 12.11 38.92
CA THR A 232 -34.19 12.43 37.76
C THR A 232 -34.90 12.01 36.46
N PRO A 233 -35.19 12.95 35.54
CA PRO A 233 -35.83 12.60 34.29
C PRO A 233 -34.94 11.65 33.49
N LEU A 234 -35.53 10.56 33.01
CA LEU A 234 -34.83 9.62 32.13
C LEU A 234 -34.64 10.27 30.77
N SER A 235 -33.39 10.50 30.39
CA SER A 235 -33.09 10.92 29.05
C SER A 235 -32.94 9.66 28.16
N LYS A 236 -33.63 9.65 27.04
CA LYS A 236 -33.49 8.63 26.01
C LYS A 236 -32.76 9.23 24.82
N SER A 237 -31.67 8.65 24.42
CA SER A 237 -30.99 9.06 23.20
C SER A 237 -31.75 8.58 21.97
N VAL A 238 -31.99 9.51 21.07
CA VAL A 238 -32.60 9.27 19.77
C VAL A 238 -31.58 9.60 18.72
N TYR A 239 -31.35 8.66 17.84
CA TYR A 239 -30.34 8.73 16.79
C TYR A 239 -30.99 9.16 15.48
N CYS A 240 -30.56 10.29 14.90
CA CYS A 240 -31.00 10.76 13.59
C CYS A 240 -29.84 10.77 12.60
N LEU A 241 -30.04 10.22 11.41
CA LEU A 241 -29.03 10.28 10.36
C LEU A 241 -28.90 11.73 9.84
N LYS A 242 -27.71 12.30 9.86
CA LYS A 242 -27.42 13.68 9.45
C LYS A 242 -27.95 14.04 8.05
N LYS A 243 -28.01 13.07 7.14
CA LYS A 243 -28.50 13.28 5.78
C LYS A 243 -30.03 13.40 5.69
N TYR A 244 -30.75 13.00 6.72
CA TYR A 244 -32.21 13.01 6.79
C TYR A 244 -32.72 13.99 7.83
N GLU A 245 -31.96 15.06 8.14
CA GLU A 245 -32.38 16.09 9.10
C GLU A 245 -33.76 16.69 8.76
N ASN A 246 -34.16 16.67 7.49
CA ASN A 246 -35.49 17.11 7.04
C ASN A 246 -36.52 15.98 6.91
N ASN A 247 -36.14 14.72 7.10
CA ASN A 247 -37.03 13.56 7.04
C ASN A 247 -36.75 12.71 8.29
N GLU A 248 -37.47 12.95 9.31
CA GLU A 248 -37.52 12.45 10.68
C GLU A 248 -37.39 10.93 10.88
N LYS A 249 -36.44 10.27 10.28
CA LYS A 249 -36.11 8.89 10.66
C LYS A 249 -35.29 8.88 11.94
N LYS A 250 -36.03 8.78 13.04
CA LYS A 250 -35.48 8.64 14.37
C LYS A 250 -35.34 7.16 14.74
N PHE A 251 -34.23 6.79 15.31
CA PHE A 251 -33.97 5.45 15.82
C PHE A 251 -33.84 5.49 17.33
N SER A 252 -34.56 4.60 17.99
CA SER A 252 -34.56 4.54 19.45
C SER A 252 -33.45 3.71 20.06
N SER A 253 -32.69 2.99 19.23
CA SER A 253 -31.55 2.18 19.64
C SER A 253 -30.49 2.09 18.55
N LEU A 254 -29.23 1.85 18.94
CA LEU A 254 -28.12 1.60 18.02
C LEU A 254 -28.32 0.34 17.19
N GLU A 255 -29.01 -0.66 17.72
CA GLU A 255 -29.31 -1.89 17.00
C GLU A 255 -30.28 -1.64 15.85
N SER A 256 -31.36 -0.85 16.10
CA SER A 256 -32.30 -0.48 15.04
C SER A 256 -31.65 0.35 13.94
N LEU A 257 -30.73 1.24 14.31
CA LEU A 257 -29.90 2.01 13.37
C LEU A 257 -28.97 1.11 12.56
N SER A 258 -28.27 0.16 13.20
CA SER A 258 -27.37 -0.81 12.55
C SER A 258 -28.13 -1.65 11.53
N ASN A 259 -29.27 -2.22 11.92
CA ASN A 259 -30.14 -3.00 11.04
C ASN A 259 -30.64 -2.17 9.84
N TYR A 260 -30.98 -0.90 10.08
CA TYR A 260 -31.38 0.01 9.01
C TYR A 260 -30.23 0.25 8.01
N ILE A 261 -29.01 0.50 8.48
CA ILE A 261 -27.84 0.69 7.63
C ILE A 261 -27.53 -0.60 6.84
N GLU A 262 -27.74 -1.79 7.43
CA GLU A 262 -27.52 -3.07 6.76
C GLU A 262 -28.49 -3.30 5.59
N VAL A 263 -29.76 -2.92 5.77
CA VAL A 263 -30.81 -3.06 4.74
C VAL A 263 -30.69 -1.99 3.66
N LEU A 264 -30.12 -0.84 3.97
CA LEU A 264 -29.93 0.22 2.98
C LEU A 264 -29.06 -0.25 1.81
N LYS A 265 -29.64 -0.19 0.61
CA LYS A 265 -28.93 -0.49 -0.67
C LYS A 265 -28.05 0.67 -1.16
N THR A 266 -27.87 1.70 -0.34
CA THR A 266 -27.23 2.95 -0.77
C THR A 266 -25.74 2.99 -0.42
N ASP A 267 -24.91 3.37 -1.38
CA ASP A 267 -23.47 3.64 -1.24
C ASP A 267 -23.15 4.87 -0.38
N GLN A 268 -24.08 5.29 0.50
CA GLN A 268 -23.96 6.51 1.31
C GLN A 268 -22.90 6.38 2.40
N PHE A 269 -22.86 5.23 3.05
CA PHE A 269 -21.97 4.99 4.20
C PHE A 269 -20.88 3.99 3.86
N ILE A 270 -21.17 3.07 2.93
CA ILE A 270 -20.32 1.96 2.56
C ILE A 270 -20.34 1.82 1.04
N LYS A 271 -19.18 1.84 0.41
CA LYS A 271 -18.98 1.47 -0.99
C LYS A 271 -18.62 0.00 -1.11
N SER A 272 -19.14 -0.65 -2.14
CA SER A 272 -18.80 -2.04 -2.43
C SER A 272 -17.86 -2.14 -3.63
N HIS A 273 -16.81 -2.94 -3.51
CA HIS A 273 -15.79 -3.12 -4.53
C HIS A 273 -15.65 -4.61 -4.89
N LYS A 274 -15.53 -4.91 -6.19
CA LYS A 274 -15.21 -6.28 -6.66
C LYS A 274 -13.77 -6.67 -6.35
N PHE A 275 -12.90 -5.69 -6.35
CA PHE A 275 -11.48 -5.82 -6.03
C PHE A 275 -11.01 -4.54 -5.33
N ILE A 276 -9.94 -4.67 -4.59
CA ILE A 276 -9.25 -3.53 -3.97
C ILE A 276 -7.83 -3.42 -4.52
N THR A 277 -7.34 -2.19 -4.62
CA THR A 277 -5.96 -1.92 -5.01
C THR A 277 -5.22 -1.32 -3.82
N VAL A 278 -4.25 -2.07 -3.33
CA VAL A 278 -3.42 -1.70 -2.19
C VAL A 278 -2.12 -1.06 -2.68
N ARG A 279 -1.81 0.09 -2.12
CA ARG A 279 -0.54 0.81 -2.25
C ARG A 279 -0.02 1.10 -0.86
N GLU A 280 1.26 1.44 -0.71
CA GLU A 280 1.84 1.74 0.59
C GLU A 280 0.99 2.73 1.42
N GLY A 281 0.50 3.81 0.79
CA GLY A 281 -0.26 4.86 1.47
C GLY A 281 -1.63 4.46 2.01
N ASN A 282 -2.19 3.33 1.58
CA ASN A 282 -3.52 2.87 2.03
C ASN A 282 -3.52 1.50 2.72
N VAL A 283 -2.35 0.93 2.99
CA VAL A 283 -2.23 -0.35 3.73
C VAL A 283 -2.86 -0.25 5.11
N MET A 284 -2.70 0.90 5.79
CA MET A 284 -3.24 1.14 7.14
C MET A 284 -4.78 1.18 7.19
N ASN A 285 -5.43 1.36 6.04
CA ASN A 285 -6.89 1.40 5.93
C ASN A 285 -7.49 0.03 5.60
N LEU A 286 -6.72 -1.04 5.71
CA LEU A 286 -7.20 -2.40 5.50
C LEU A 286 -7.50 -3.10 6.82
N GLU A 287 -8.49 -3.97 6.77
CA GLU A 287 -8.75 -4.92 7.85
C GLU A 287 -7.50 -5.78 8.13
N LYS A 288 -7.24 -6.08 9.41
CA LYS A 288 -6.07 -6.83 9.86
C LYS A 288 -5.93 -8.19 9.17
N ASP A 289 -7.05 -8.88 8.91
CA ASP A 289 -7.04 -10.17 8.23
C ASP A 289 -6.51 -10.07 6.80
N LEU A 290 -6.87 -8.99 6.07
CA LEU A 290 -6.38 -8.73 4.71
C LEU A 290 -4.89 -8.39 4.70
N ILE A 291 -4.42 -7.62 5.69
CA ILE A 291 -2.99 -7.30 5.85
C ILE A 291 -2.20 -8.57 6.10
N THR A 292 -2.63 -9.38 7.05
CA THR A 292 -1.96 -10.65 7.41
C THR A 292 -1.89 -11.59 6.20
N TYR A 293 -3.00 -11.71 5.45
CA TYR A 293 -3.05 -12.51 4.24
C TYR A 293 -2.04 -12.04 3.18
N MET A 294 -1.99 -10.73 2.94
CA MET A 294 -1.06 -10.11 1.98
C MET A 294 0.40 -10.37 2.37
N GLU A 295 0.74 -10.17 3.66
CA GLU A 295 2.09 -10.41 4.16
C GLU A 295 2.50 -11.88 4.05
N ASP A 296 1.61 -12.81 4.43
CA ASP A 296 1.87 -14.25 4.36
C ASP A 296 2.06 -14.70 2.91
N PHE A 297 1.27 -14.18 1.98
CA PHE A 297 1.44 -14.44 0.56
C PHE A 297 2.80 -13.97 0.05
N MET A 298 3.20 -12.76 0.41
CA MET A 298 4.48 -12.20 -0.01
C MET A 298 5.69 -12.94 0.59
N LYS A 299 5.55 -13.46 1.82
CA LYS A 299 6.60 -14.23 2.51
C LYS A 299 6.66 -15.68 2.04
N SER A 300 5.53 -16.31 1.78
CA SER A 300 5.44 -17.76 1.51
C SER A 300 5.81 -18.17 0.09
N SER A 301 5.70 -17.27 -0.87
CA SER A 301 5.84 -17.59 -2.30
C SER A 301 6.70 -16.60 -3.07
N ASN A 302 7.63 -17.12 -3.87
CA ASN A 302 8.33 -16.30 -4.88
C ASN A 302 7.55 -16.18 -6.20
N LYS A 303 6.33 -16.73 -6.28
CA LYS A 303 5.52 -16.70 -7.49
C LYS A 303 5.19 -15.26 -7.90
N TRP A 304 4.83 -14.41 -6.95
CA TRP A 304 4.49 -13.02 -7.21
C TRP A 304 5.64 -12.21 -7.85
N LYS A 305 6.93 -12.54 -7.52
CA LYS A 305 8.08 -11.91 -8.15
C LYS A 305 8.19 -12.28 -9.64
N LYS A 306 7.87 -13.53 -9.98
CA LYS A 306 7.80 -13.98 -11.38
C LYS A 306 6.65 -13.29 -12.11
N ASP A 307 5.48 -13.22 -11.49
CA ASP A 307 4.31 -12.54 -12.07
C ASP A 307 4.59 -11.04 -12.29
N LEU A 308 5.22 -10.38 -11.32
CA LEU A 308 5.69 -8.99 -11.45
C LEU A 308 6.67 -8.82 -12.62
N PHE A 309 7.66 -9.71 -12.75
CA PHE A 309 8.61 -9.71 -13.87
C PHE A 309 7.89 -9.79 -15.22
N PHE A 310 6.94 -10.71 -15.38
CA PHE A 310 6.16 -10.82 -16.61
C PHE A 310 5.26 -9.61 -16.86
N ASN A 311 4.66 -9.04 -15.83
CA ASN A 311 3.87 -7.81 -15.94
C ASN A 311 4.72 -6.62 -16.42
N ILE A 312 5.93 -6.46 -15.90
CA ILE A 312 6.89 -5.44 -16.35
C ILE A 312 7.25 -5.68 -17.80
N LEU A 313 7.62 -6.92 -18.15
CA LEU A 313 8.01 -7.31 -19.51
C LEU A 313 6.94 -7.00 -20.54
N ILE A 314 5.69 -7.38 -20.26
CA ILE A 314 4.52 -7.12 -21.12
C ILE A 314 4.31 -5.62 -21.29
N ASN A 315 4.38 -4.87 -20.20
CA ASN A 315 4.20 -3.42 -20.22
C ASN A 315 5.27 -2.68 -21.02
N LEU A 316 6.54 -3.10 -20.90
CA LEU A 316 7.63 -2.55 -21.71
C LEU A 316 7.44 -2.86 -23.19
N LYS A 317 7.12 -4.12 -23.55
CA LYS A 317 6.83 -4.52 -24.94
C LYS A 317 5.68 -3.70 -25.53
N LYS A 318 4.55 -3.58 -24.83
CA LYS A 318 3.39 -2.78 -25.25
C LYS A 318 3.74 -1.29 -25.44
N SER A 319 4.76 -0.80 -24.72
CA SER A 319 5.23 0.60 -24.84
C SER A 319 6.31 0.78 -25.91
N GLY A 320 6.58 -0.22 -26.74
CA GLY A 320 7.49 -0.14 -27.86
C GLY A 320 8.99 -0.32 -27.50
N PHE A 321 9.29 -0.82 -26.29
CA PHE A 321 10.66 -1.15 -25.93
C PHE A 321 11.12 -2.43 -26.64
N HIS A 322 12.37 -2.44 -27.08
CA HIS A 322 12.98 -3.61 -27.66
C HIS A 322 13.51 -4.53 -26.57
N ILE A 323 13.01 -5.79 -26.56
CA ILE A 323 13.44 -6.82 -25.61
C ILE A 323 14.26 -7.87 -26.34
N PHE A 324 15.43 -8.18 -25.82
CA PHE A 324 16.35 -9.12 -26.43
C PHE A 324 17.08 -9.97 -25.38
N LYS A 325 17.66 -11.09 -25.83
CA LYS A 325 18.49 -11.97 -25.00
C LYS A 325 19.96 -11.66 -25.23
N TYR A 326 20.74 -11.66 -24.14
CA TYR A 326 22.19 -11.44 -24.23
C TYR A 326 22.97 -12.24 -23.16
N GLY A 327 24.22 -12.58 -23.48
CA GLY A 327 25.13 -13.31 -22.60
C GLY A 327 24.90 -14.81 -22.59
N VAL A 328 25.82 -15.54 -21.96
CA VAL A 328 25.88 -17.04 -21.96
C VAL A 328 24.59 -17.65 -21.40
N LYS A 329 23.97 -16.98 -20.38
CA LYS A 329 22.74 -17.45 -19.74
C LYS A 329 21.47 -16.93 -20.42
N ASN A 330 21.56 -16.25 -21.56
CA ASN A 330 20.41 -15.70 -22.29
C ASN A 330 19.50 -14.80 -21.43
N HIS A 331 20.08 -13.96 -20.58
CA HIS A 331 19.30 -13.00 -19.80
C HIS A 331 18.54 -12.01 -20.69
N LEU A 332 17.34 -11.64 -20.26
CA LEU A 332 16.52 -10.68 -20.98
C LEU A 332 16.93 -9.24 -20.62
N TYR A 333 17.04 -8.41 -21.65
CA TYR A 333 17.34 -6.98 -21.53
C TYR A 333 16.28 -6.16 -22.23
N ALA A 334 16.06 -4.94 -21.73
CA ALA A 334 15.15 -3.94 -22.29
C ALA A 334 15.94 -2.69 -22.70
N THR A 335 15.68 -2.17 -23.89
CA THR A 335 16.21 -0.90 -24.39
C THR A 335 15.13 -0.10 -25.09
N GLY A 336 15.24 1.25 -25.03
CA GLY A 336 14.36 2.15 -25.78
C GLY A 336 14.78 2.34 -27.24
N ILE A 337 15.92 1.79 -27.65
CA ILE A 337 16.52 2.01 -28.97
C ILE A 337 16.36 0.75 -29.81
N LYS A 338 15.88 0.92 -31.04
CA LYS A 338 15.78 -0.17 -32.01
C LYS A 338 17.16 -0.44 -32.60
N PRO A 339 17.63 -1.69 -32.59
CA PRO A 339 18.94 -2.03 -33.19
C PRO A 339 18.96 -1.81 -34.69
N LYS A 340 20.08 -1.29 -35.18
CA LYS A 340 20.36 -1.12 -36.60
C LYS A 340 21.68 -1.84 -36.97
N SER A 341 21.72 -2.49 -38.10
CA SER A 341 22.96 -3.00 -38.66
C SER A 341 23.86 -1.84 -39.04
N ILE A 342 25.14 -1.96 -38.70
CA ILE A 342 26.11 -0.90 -38.99
C ILE A 342 26.64 -1.03 -40.40
N GLN A 343 26.57 0.06 -41.16
CA GLN A 343 27.31 0.21 -42.42
C GLN A 343 28.45 1.19 -42.16
N LEU A 344 29.67 0.77 -42.40
CA LEU A 344 30.89 1.58 -42.11
C LEU A 344 31.08 2.75 -43.09
N SER A 345 30.45 2.68 -44.25
CA SER A 345 30.45 3.77 -45.25
C SER A 345 29.66 4.96 -44.74
N GLY A 346 30.28 6.13 -44.68
CA GLY A 346 29.61 7.38 -44.22
C GLY A 346 29.74 7.67 -42.74
N LEU A 347 30.45 6.84 -41.97
CA LEU A 347 30.75 7.14 -40.55
C LEU A 347 32.04 7.93 -40.41
N SER A 348 32.17 8.71 -39.33
CA SER A 348 33.43 9.35 -38.97
C SER A 348 34.54 8.32 -38.70
N ASP A 349 35.79 8.69 -38.96
CA ASP A 349 36.95 7.79 -38.72
C ASP A 349 36.98 7.26 -37.27
N ILE A 350 36.51 8.06 -36.31
CA ILE A 350 36.46 7.67 -34.90
C ILE A 350 35.36 6.64 -34.68
N CYS A 351 34.16 6.84 -35.24
CA CYS A 351 33.10 5.85 -35.19
C CYS A 351 33.51 4.52 -35.79
N VAL A 352 34.22 4.54 -36.94
CA VAL A 352 34.76 3.33 -37.56
C VAL A 352 35.78 2.66 -36.65
N LYS A 353 36.71 3.40 -36.02
CA LYS A 353 37.67 2.86 -35.05
C LYS A 353 37.00 2.23 -33.84
N ILE A 354 36.00 2.95 -33.23
CA ILE A 354 35.21 2.43 -32.11
C ILE A 354 34.55 1.11 -32.47
N THR A 355 33.88 1.07 -33.61
CA THR A 355 33.11 -0.11 -34.05
C THR A 355 34.01 -1.30 -34.33
N LYS A 356 35.13 -1.08 -35.04
CA LYS A 356 36.13 -2.14 -35.33
C LYS A 356 36.72 -2.70 -34.02
N LEU A 357 37.05 -1.84 -33.06
CA LEU A 357 37.58 -2.23 -31.76
C LEU A 357 36.60 -3.11 -30.99
N ILE A 358 35.33 -2.69 -30.89
CA ILE A 358 34.29 -3.45 -30.17
C ILE A 358 34.03 -4.78 -30.89
N ASN A 359 34.03 -4.78 -32.22
CA ASN A 359 33.74 -5.98 -33.01
C ASN A 359 34.86 -7.05 -32.86
N SER A 360 36.13 -6.63 -32.77
CA SER A 360 37.26 -7.54 -32.55
C SER A 360 37.23 -8.23 -31.19
N THR A 361 36.71 -7.56 -30.16
CA THR A 361 36.61 -8.07 -28.78
C THR A 361 35.24 -8.68 -28.45
N LYS A 362 34.24 -8.55 -29.35
CA LYS A 362 32.83 -8.91 -29.19
C LYS A 362 32.11 -8.15 -28.09
N ALA A 363 32.77 -7.77 -27.00
CA ALA A 363 32.26 -6.96 -25.90
C ALA A 363 33.42 -6.29 -25.16
N MET A 364 33.27 -5.02 -24.76
CA MET A 364 34.30 -4.24 -24.08
C MET A 364 33.66 -3.28 -23.06
N LYS A 365 34.38 -2.92 -22.01
CA LYS A 365 33.94 -1.88 -21.08
C LYS A 365 34.12 -0.50 -21.70
N LYS A 366 33.19 0.41 -21.42
CA LYS A 366 33.20 1.81 -21.88
C LYS A 366 34.54 2.52 -21.59
N GLY A 367 35.07 2.33 -20.37
CA GLY A 367 36.36 2.88 -19.97
C GLY A 367 37.55 2.37 -20.81
N GLU A 368 37.51 1.08 -21.17
CA GLU A 368 38.54 0.47 -22.01
C GLU A 368 38.52 1.05 -23.43
N VAL A 369 37.31 1.25 -24.00
CA VAL A 369 37.18 1.89 -25.32
C VAL A 369 37.75 3.30 -25.30
N LEU A 370 37.44 4.09 -24.25
CA LEU A 370 37.97 5.45 -24.10
C LEU A 370 39.51 5.48 -23.96
N ASN A 371 40.09 4.51 -23.27
CA ASN A 371 41.53 4.43 -23.07
C ASN A 371 42.26 3.91 -24.32
N SER A 372 41.67 2.97 -25.07
CA SER A 372 42.30 2.37 -26.26
C SER A 372 42.34 3.34 -27.45
N ILE A 373 41.34 4.21 -27.59
CA ILE A 373 41.25 5.16 -28.70
C ILE A 373 41.75 6.56 -28.29
N GLY A 374 41.67 6.89 -27.00
CA GLY A 374 42.14 8.15 -26.46
C GLY A 374 43.66 8.28 -26.61
N SER A 375 44.10 9.33 -27.28
CA SER A 375 45.53 9.70 -27.45
C SER A 375 45.67 11.19 -27.09
N GLN A 376 46.92 11.67 -27.01
CA GLN A 376 47.18 13.12 -26.82
C GLN A 376 46.50 14.00 -27.88
N LYS A 377 46.22 13.45 -29.07
CA LYS A 377 45.57 14.19 -30.18
C LYS A 377 44.05 14.14 -30.17
N VAL A 378 43.42 13.14 -29.49
CA VAL A 378 41.95 12.99 -29.46
C VAL A 378 41.46 13.02 -28.04
N LYS A 379 40.69 14.09 -27.69
CA LYS A 379 40.13 14.29 -26.36
C LYS A 379 39.10 13.17 -26.05
N LYS A 380 39.15 12.63 -24.83
CA LYS A 380 38.22 11.59 -24.36
C LYS A 380 36.74 11.98 -24.49
N ASP A 381 36.42 13.28 -24.29
CA ASP A 381 35.06 13.80 -24.42
C ASP A 381 34.52 13.67 -25.85
N PHE A 382 35.37 13.84 -26.85
CA PHE A 382 34.98 13.67 -28.25
C PHE A 382 34.63 12.20 -28.54
N ILE A 383 35.44 11.25 -28.10
CA ILE A 383 35.19 9.82 -28.25
C ILE A 383 33.89 9.42 -27.52
N LEU A 384 33.66 10.02 -26.33
CA LEU A 384 32.44 9.77 -25.56
C LEU A 384 31.19 10.27 -26.30
N ASN A 385 31.24 11.41 -26.96
CA ASN A 385 30.13 11.95 -27.73
C ASN A 385 29.83 11.08 -28.97
N GLU A 386 30.87 10.65 -29.71
CA GLU A 386 30.72 9.73 -30.84
C GLU A 386 30.13 8.38 -30.39
N LEU A 387 30.60 7.84 -29.28
CA LEU A 387 30.03 6.62 -28.69
C LEU A 387 28.55 6.79 -28.26
N LYS A 388 28.19 7.91 -27.63
CA LYS A 388 26.80 8.21 -27.30
C LYS A 388 25.93 8.32 -28.55
N TRP A 389 26.48 8.89 -29.63
CA TRP A 389 25.79 8.97 -30.91
C TRP A 389 25.54 7.58 -31.50
N LEU A 390 26.56 6.71 -31.53
CA LEU A 390 26.45 5.32 -32.01
C LEU A 390 25.39 4.52 -31.21
N VAL A 391 25.33 4.74 -29.90
CA VAL A 391 24.30 4.12 -29.04
C VAL A 391 22.90 4.65 -29.39
N ARG A 392 22.72 5.97 -29.50
CA ARG A 392 21.43 6.59 -29.84
C ARG A 392 20.90 6.20 -31.21
N GLU A 393 21.80 6.04 -32.20
CA GLU A 393 21.41 5.57 -33.50
C GLU A 393 21.12 4.07 -33.55
N GLY A 394 21.49 3.32 -32.52
CA GLY A 394 21.23 1.89 -32.42
C GLY A 394 22.27 1.02 -33.10
N TYR A 395 23.43 1.55 -33.44
CA TYR A 395 24.57 0.75 -34.01
C TYR A 395 25.33 0.00 -32.93
N VAL A 396 25.35 0.54 -31.73
CA VAL A 396 26.06 -0.01 -30.58
C VAL A 396 25.07 -0.10 -29.39
N ARG A 397 25.21 -1.13 -28.58
CA ARG A 397 24.48 -1.28 -27.32
C ARG A 397 25.37 -0.98 -26.14
N GLU A 398 24.92 -0.14 -25.26
CA GLU A 398 25.48 0.06 -23.93
C GLU A 398 24.59 -0.62 -22.89
N PHE A 399 25.17 -1.45 -22.03
CA PHE A 399 24.47 -2.14 -20.94
C PHE A 399 24.62 -1.38 -19.62
N SER A 400 23.70 -1.60 -18.69
CA SER A 400 23.71 -1.00 -17.34
C SER A 400 25.01 -1.25 -16.57
N ASN A 401 25.71 -2.34 -16.86
CA ASN A 401 27.00 -2.67 -16.26
C ASN A 401 28.21 -2.02 -16.97
N GLY A 402 27.97 -1.08 -17.90
CA GLY A 402 29.02 -0.39 -18.66
C GLY A 402 29.67 -1.21 -19.78
N THR A 403 29.18 -2.40 -20.10
CA THR A 403 29.62 -3.18 -21.25
C THR A 403 29.02 -2.62 -22.53
N ILE A 404 29.78 -2.64 -23.61
CA ILE A 404 29.37 -2.15 -24.93
C ILE A 404 29.56 -3.28 -25.96
N THR A 405 28.59 -3.40 -26.87
CA THR A 405 28.64 -4.38 -27.98
C THR A 405 28.13 -3.74 -29.27
N VAL A 406 28.56 -4.23 -30.42
CA VAL A 406 27.95 -3.90 -31.72
C VAL A 406 26.63 -4.68 -31.84
N ASN A 407 25.63 -4.10 -32.51
CA ASN A 407 24.35 -4.76 -32.79
C ASN A 407 24.38 -5.76 -33.90
#